data_87bdd0551a1cd4f2bb8c4d748cbabdda
#
_entry.id   87bdd0551a1cd4f2bb8c4d748cbabdda
#
_cell.length_a   1.000
_cell.length_b   1.000
_cell.length_c   1.000
_cell.angle_alpha   90.00
_cell.angle_beta   90.00
_cell.angle_gamma   90.00
#
_symmetry.space_group_name_H-M   'P 1'
#
loop_
_entity.id
_entity.type
_entity.pdbx_description
1 polymer ?
#
loop_
_entity_poly.entity_id
_entity_poly.type
_entity_poly.pdbx_seq_one_letter_code
_entity_poly.pdbx_strand_id
1 'polypeptide(L)'
;MHIPRKTCFSKDHPQIKRTLVFHAELILYFFHSQLLRDPVLEDCGRKCHEMEAKMKTYAEMSIEELKSELAELKKQYQAVQAQDIHLDMSRGKPSIEQLNLSMGLMDVLDSSSDLTCEDGTDCRNYGQLSGIVEARQLLGDMMENNPKDIIIYGNSSLNVMFDTISRAWTHGIMGSTPWCRLPEVKFLCPVPGYDRHFAITEYFGIKMIPVPMTPTGPDMDLVEKYVSEDDSIKGIWCVPKYSNPQGISYSDTTVRRFARLKPAANDFRIFWDNAYGIHHLYDDHQDYLIEILAECKRAGNPDLVYKFSSTSKITFPGSGIAAVATSPNNMEDFLSHLRRQTIGHDKVNQLRHVRFFGDIHGMVEHMRKHADIIRPKFEAVEEILEKELGELEIGSWTKPLGGYFILFDSLPGCAKDIVARAKKTGVIITPAGATWPYGKDPNDSNIRIAPTYPGLDDLKKAMTVFALCVKIASAKKLIAEKEAAQ
;
A
#
# COMPACT_ATOMS: atom_id res chain seq x y z
N MET A 1 62.81 32.34 4.19
CA MET A 1 62.76 31.56 5.45
C MET A 1 62.01 30.24 5.17
N HIS A 2 62.79 29.17 5.12
CA HIS A 2 62.29 27.82 4.80
C HIS A 2 61.64 27.16 6.00
N ILE A 3 60.50 26.53 5.84
CA ILE A 3 59.93 25.57 6.79
C ILE A 3 59.78 24.24 6.02
N PRO A 4 60.28 23.11 6.54
CA PRO A 4 60.30 21.84 5.84
C PRO A 4 59.01 21.03 5.99
N ARG A 5 58.66 20.30 4.91
CA ARG A 5 57.57 19.35 4.82
C ARG A 5 57.86 18.11 5.74
N LYS A 6 56.87 17.72 6.53
CA LYS A 6 56.83 16.42 7.18
C LYS A 6 56.21 15.36 6.26
N THR A 7 57.00 14.31 6.05
CA THR A 7 56.63 13.10 5.31
C THR A 7 55.64 12.24 6.13
N CYS A 8 54.52 11.88 5.56
CA CYS A 8 53.63 10.84 6.07
C CYS A 8 54.19 9.46 5.73
N PHE A 9 54.40 8.63 6.76
CA PHE A 9 54.68 7.20 6.61
C PHE A 9 53.35 6.42 6.37
N SER A 10 53.34 5.69 5.28
CA SER A 10 52.29 4.73 4.93
C SER A 10 52.35 3.52 5.85
N LYS A 11 51.21 3.18 6.49
CA LYS A 11 51.02 1.99 7.36
C LYS A 11 50.37 0.86 6.57
N ASP A 12 50.99 0.35 5.55
CA ASP A 12 50.55 -0.89 4.91
C ASP A 12 51.72 -1.75 4.52
N HIS A 13 52.14 -2.60 5.46
CA HIS A 13 53.07 -3.67 5.17
C HIS A 13 52.38 -5.04 5.47
N PRO A 14 52.25 -5.92 4.46
CA PRO A 14 51.43 -7.15 4.56
C PRO A 14 51.96 -8.18 5.59
N GLN A 15 53.20 -8.08 6.02
CA GLN A 15 53.79 -9.01 7.00
C GLN A 15 53.32 -8.74 8.46
N ILE A 16 52.99 -7.51 8.82
CA ILE A 16 52.58 -7.17 10.20
C ILE A 16 51.14 -7.68 10.46
N LYS A 17 50.28 -7.68 9.49
CA LYS A 17 48.90 -8.21 9.61
C LYS A 17 48.89 -9.74 9.82
N ARG A 18 49.78 -10.48 9.19
CA ARG A 18 49.84 -11.95 9.36
C ARG A 18 50.28 -12.40 10.73
N THR A 19 51.22 -11.70 11.37
CA THR A 19 51.73 -12.04 12.72
C THR A 19 50.72 -11.73 13.81
N LEU A 20 49.93 -10.66 13.69
CA LEU A 20 48.89 -10.30 14.66
C LEU A 20 47.66 -11.23 14.59
N VAL A 21 47.28 -11.69 13.41
CA VAL A 21 46.17 -12.65 13.24
C VAL A 21 46.56 -14.02 13.80
N PHE A 22 47.82 -14.48 13.58
CA PHE A 22 48.29 -15.77 14.10
C PHE A 22 48.41 -15.80 15.62
N HIS A 23 48.76 -14.70 16.26
CA HIS A 23 48.77 -14.63 17.73
C HIS A 23 47.38 -14.49 18.34
N ALA A 24 46.44 -13.85 17.65
CA ALA A 24 45.06 -13.78 18.11
C ALA A 24 44.33 -15.15 17.99
N GLU A 25 44.60 -15.91 16.94
CA GLU A 25 44.03 -17.27 16.79
C GLU A 25 44.67 -18.26 17.80
N LEU A 26 45.98 -18.15 18.14
CA LEU A 26 46.61 -18.99 19.16
C LEU A 26 46.11 -18.65 20.57
N ILE A 27 45.86 -17.38 20.86
CA ILE A 27 45.30 -16.93 22.16
C ILE A 27 43.84 -17.39 22.29
N LEU A 28 43.05 -17.30 21.25
CA LEU A 28 41.66 -17.82 21.18
C LEU A 28 41.64 -19.37 21.30
N TYR A 29 42.59 -20.08 20.70
CA TYR A 29 42.69 -21.54 20.82
C TYR A 29 43.10 -21.98 22.23
N PHE A 30 44.02 -21.26 22.89
CA PHE A 30 44.42 -21.54 24.28
C PHE A 30 43.32 -21.21 25.28
N PHE A 31 42.57 -20.13 25.10
CA PHE A 31 41.39 -19.83 25.91
C PHE A 31 40.26 -20.82 25.68
N HIS A 32 40.05 -21.26 24.43
CA HIS A 32 39.03 -22.25 24.11
C HIS A 32 39.32 -23.65 24.68
N SER A 33 40.59 -24.04 24.75
CA SER A 33 41.01 -25.35 25.30
C SER A 33 41.04 -25.41 26.84
N GLN A 34 41.11 -24.27 27.54
CA GLN A 34 41.01 -24.23 29.00
C GLN A 34 39.54 -24.07 29.50
N LEU A 35 38.67 -23.41 28.73
CA LEU A 35 37.26 -23.25 29.06
C LEU A 35 36.43 -24.55 28.89
N LEU A 36 36.94 -25.54 28.14
CA LEU A 36 36.23 -26.81 27.90
C LEU A 36 36.44 -27.87 29.04
N ARG A 37 37.08 -27.51 30.16
CA ARG A 37 37.28 -28.43 31.29
C ARG A 37 36.60 -27.99 32.59
N ASP A 38 35.74 -26.98 32.54
CA ASP A 38 34.96 -26.58 33.70
C ASP A 38 33.57 -27.25 33.64
N PRO A 39 33.26 -28.20 34.56
CA PRO A 39 31.98 -28.90 34.56
C PRO A 39 30.77 -27.99 34.70
N VAL A 40 30.95 -26.76 35.18
CA VAL A 40 29.86 -25.74 35.25
C VAL A 40 29.55 -25.14 33.89
N LEU A 41 30.55 -25.08 32.98
CA LEU A 41 30.36 -24.57 31.61
C LEU A 41 29.80 -25.65 30.67
N GLU A 42 30.08 -26.93 30.91
CA GLU A 42 29.41 -28.04 30.19
C GLU A 42 27.94 -28.16 30.56
N ASP A 43 27.54 -27.89 31.80
CA ASP A 43 26.13 -27.87 32.22
C ASP A 43 25.43 -26.60 31.71
N CYS A 44 26.14 -25.46 31.63
CA CYS A 44 25.60 -24.24 31.00
C CYS A 44 25.46 -24.39 29.49
N GLY A 45 26.42 -25.00 28.79
CA GLY A 45 26.34 -25.31 27.34
C GLY A 45 25.25 -26.31 27.00
N ARG A 46 25.02 -27.36 27.84
CA ARG A 46 23.90 -28.27 27.74
C ARG A 46 22.56 -27.57 27.96
N LYS A 47 22.45 -26.72 28.98
CA LYS A 47 21.27 -25.93 29.26
C LYS A 47 20.99 -24.86 28.17
N CYS A 48 22.04 -24.27 27.56
CA CYS A 48 21.83 -23.42 26.37
C CYS A 48 21.39 -24.23 25.14
N HIS A 49 21.90 -25.45 24.91
CA HIS A 49 21.44 -26.32 23.86
C HIS A 49 20.05 -26.94 24.12
N GLU A 50 19.68 -27.13 25.39
CA GLU A 50 18.31 -27.55 25.78
C GLU A 50 17.32 -26.36 25.75
N MET A 51 17.78 -25.10 25.78
CA MET A 51 16.95 -23.90 25.61
C MET A 51 16.71 -23.50 24.15
N GLU A 52 17.41 -24.07 23.18
CA GLU A 52 17.08 -24.02 21.76
C GLU A 52 16.27 -25.26 21.31
N ALA A 53 15.34 -25.72 22.11
CA ALA A 53 14.27 -26.57 21.58
C ALA A 53 13.48 -25.70 20.58
N LYS A 54 13.76 -25.88 19.28
CA LYS A 54 13.02 -25.21 18.20
C LYS A 54 11.53 -25.32 18.52
N MET A 55 10.85 -24.18 18.62
CA MET A 55 9.42 -24.18 18.92
C MET A 55 8.71 -24.98 17.81
N LYS A 56 7.86 -25.95 18.20
CA LYS A 56 7.09 -26.73 17.21
C LYS A 56 6.13 -25.79 16.49
N THR A 57 6.08 -25.88 15.18
CA THR A 57 5.00 -25.25 14.42
C THR A 57 3.65 -25.90 14.80
N TYR A 58 2.55 -25.21 14.56
CA TYR A 58 1.22 -25.77 14.83
C TYR A 58 0.94 -27.04 13.99
N ALA A 59 1.53 -27.15 12.81
CA ALA A 59 1.43 -28.34 11.97
C ALA A 59 2.13 -29.58 12.59
N GLU A 60 3.24 -29.36 13.32
CA GLU A 60 4.01 -30.41 13.99
C GLU A 60 3.42 -30.87 15.34
N MET A 61 2.54 -30.04 15.94
CA MET A 61 1.89 -30.39 17.20
C MET A 61 0.89 -31.56 17.06
N SER A 62 0.82 -32.43 18.09
CA SER A 62 -0.22 -33.44 18.17
C SER A 62 -1.60 -32.81 18.42
N ILE A 63 -2.66 -33.60 18.27
CA ILE A 63 -4.04 -33.16 18.58
C ILE A 63 -4.16 -32.76 20.06
N GLU A 64 -3.53 -33.51 20.97
CA GLU A 64 -3.53 -33.24 22.39
C GLU A 64 -2.81 -31.93 22.74
N GLU A 65 -1.63 -31.69 22.12
CA GLU A 65 -0.86 -30.46 22.28
C GLU A 65 -1.68 -29.26 21.77
N LEU A 66 -2.27 -29.35 20.57
CA LEU A 66 -3.13 -28.29 20.02
C LEU A 66 -4.38 -28.03 20.86
N LYS A 67 -5.00 -29.08 21.43
CA LYS A 67 -6.16 -28.93 22.33
C LYS A 67 -5.79 -28.25 23.65
N SER A 68 -4.61 -28.55 24.19
CA SER A 68 -4.07 -27.89 25.38
C SER A 68 -3.79 -26.41 25.12
N GLU A 69 -3.09 -26.11 24.04
CA GLU A 69 -2.81 -24.74 23.57
C GLU A 69 -4.11 -23.95 23.37
N LEU A 70 -5.07 -24.53 22.66
CA LEU A 70 -6.37 -23.90 22.42
C LEU A 70 -7.14 -23.60 23.71
N ALA A 71 -7.02 -24.44 24.74
CA ALA A 71 -7.66 -24.20 26.04
C ALA A 71 -7.06 -22.98 26.74
N GLU A 72 -5.74 -22.82 26.69
CA GLU A 72 -5.05 -21.66 27.26
C GLU A 72 -5.35 -20.37 26.49
N LEU A 73 -5.29 -20.41 25.15
CA LEU A 73 -5.66 -19.28 24.27
C LEU A 73 -7.11 -18.82 24.52
N LYS A 74 -8.04 -19.73 24.77
CA LYS A 74 -9.43 -19.37 25.11
C LYS A 74 -9.55 -18.64 26.43
N LYS A 75 -8.74 -18.97 27.46
CA LYS A 75 -8.74 -18.22 28.73
C LYS A 75 -8.21 -16.80 28.50
N GLN A 76 -7.12 -16.66 27.75
CA GLN A 76 -6.57 -15.34 27.37
C GLN A 76 -7.61 -14.53 26.59
N TYR A 77 -8.31 -15.15 25.65
CA TYR A 77 -9.35 -14.50 24.86
C TYR A 77 -10.52 -14.02 25.74
N GLN A 78 -10.96 -14.80 26.71
CA GLN A 78 -12.00 -14.39 27.67
C GLN A 78 -11.53 -13.21 28.55
N ALA A 79 -10.27 -13.21 28.96
CA ALA A 79 -9.71 -12.10 29.73
C ALA A 79 -9.64 -10.80 28.89
N VAL A 80 -9.33 -10.90 27.59
CA VAL A 80 -9.36 -9.76 26.68
C VAL A 80 -10.79 -9.26 26.47
N GLN A 81 -11.78 -10.14 26.30
CA GLN A 81 -13.18 -9.72 26.14
C GLN A 81 -13.74 -8.94 27.34
N ALA A 82 -13.18 -9.16 28.53
CA ALA A 82 -13.58 -8.44 29.75
C ALA A 82 -12.98 -7.02 29.84
N GLN A 83 -12.09 -6.60 28.94
CA GLN A 83 -11.37 -5.32 28.99
C GLN A 83 -12.10 -4.15 28.32
N ASP A 84 -13.27 -4.37 27.72
CA ASP A 84 -14.07 -3.34 27.01
C ASP A 84 -13.27 -2.52 26.01
N ILE A 85 -12.56 -3.19 25.10
CA ILE A 85 -11.70 -2.58 24.08
C ILE A 85 -12.56 -2.01 22.94
N HIS A 86 -12.22 -0.81 22.47
CA HIS A 86 -12.85 -0.16 21.32
C HIS A 86 -11.79 0.40 20.36
N LEU A 87 -11.28 -0.44 19.46
CA LEU A 87 -10.21 -0.11 18.53
C LEU A 87 -10.66 -0.36 17.07
N ASP A 88 -10.49 0.65 16.20
CA ASP A 88 -10.87 0.57 14.78
C ASP A 88 -9.64 0.61 13.87
N MET A 89 -9.32 -0.53 13.25
CA MET A 89 -8.29 -0.70 12.22
C MET A 89 -8.91 -1.06 10.86
N SER A 90 -10.19 -0.76 10.63
CA SER A 90 -10.90 -1.19 9.42
C SER A 90 -10.56 -0.39 8.18
N ARG A 91 -10.07 0.85 8.34
CA ARG A 91 -9.85 1.80 7.23
C ARG A 91 -8.50 2.49 7.31
N GLY A 92 -7.78 2.50 6.18
CA GLY A 92 -6.58 3.32 5.99
C GLY A 92 -6.97 4.78 5.80
N LYS A 93 -7.10 5.52 6.89
CA LYS A 93 -7.32 6.97 6.93
C LYS A 93 -6.23 7.64 7.75
N PRO A 94 -5.92 8.93 7.48
CA PRO A 94 -4.95 9.67 8.30
C PRO A 94 -5.38 9.73 9.76
N SER A 95 -4.42 9.62 10.67
CA SER A 95 -4.63 9.89 12.11
C SER A 95 -4.78 11.40 12.38
N ILE A 96 -5.22 11.74 13.58
CA ILE A 96 -5.30 13.15 14.02
C ILE A 96 -3.92 13.84 13.93
N GLU A 97 -2.85 13.13 14.29
CA GLU A 97 -1.47 13.63 14.20
C GLU A 97 -1.08 13.98 12.77
N GLN A 98 -1.42 13.10 11.80
CA GLN A 98 -1.19 13.38 10.38
C GLN A 98 -2.03 14.56 9.88
N LEU A 99 -3.29 14.68 10.28
CA LEU A 99 -4.14 15.81 9.91
C LEU A 99 -3.61 17.13 10.46
N ASN A 100 -3.07 17.12 11.68
CA ASN A 100 -2.49 18.31 12.31
C ASN A 100 -1.26 18.85 11.55
N LEU A 101 -0.53 18.03 10.80
CA LEU A 101 0.55 18.50 9.94
C LEU A 101 0.08 19.50 8.88
N SER A 102 -1.18 19.37 8.47
CA SER A 102 -1.79 20.19 7.41
C SER A 102 -2.58 21.39 7.94
N MET A 103 -2.58 21.64 9.26
CA MET A 103 -3.36 22.75 9.82
C MET A 103 -2.96 24.12 9.26
N GLY A 104 -1.70 24.32 8.90
CA GLY A 104 -1.23 25.53 8.23
C GLY A 104 -1.94 25.86 6.91
N LEU A 105 -2.58 24.87 6.27
CA LEU A 105 -3.47 25.14 5.12
C LEU A 105 -4.60 26.11 5.43
N MET A 106 -5.03 26.19 6.68
CA MET A 106 -6.12 27.09 7.09
C MET A 106 -5.67 28.56 7.16
N ASP A 107 -4.36 28.81 7.24
CA ASP A 107 -3.78 30.12 7.48
C ASP A 107 -3.10 30.74 6.24
N VAL A 108 -2.89 29.95 5.16
CA VAL A 108 -2.16 30.41 3.96
C VAL A 108 -2.98 31.33 3.06
N LEU A 109 -4.30 31.36 3.22
CA LEU A 109 -5.19 32.26 2.51
C LEU A 109 -6.20 32.87 3.49
N ASP A 110 -6.28 34.21 3.52
CA ASP A 110 -7.23 35.00 4.29
C ASP A 110 -7.91 36.06 3.42
N SER A 111 -8.69 36.95 4.04
CA SER A 111 -9.42 38.02 3.34
C SER A 111 -8.51 39.09 2.73
N SER A 112 -7.25 39.16 3.12
CA SER A 112 -6.24 40.10 2.58
C SER A 112 -5.34 39.49 1.53
N SER A 113 -5.43 38.17 1.30
CA SER A 113 -4.59 37.45 0.36
C SER A 113 -4.89 37.80 -1.08
N ASP A 114 -3.84 37.89 -1.91
CA ASP A 114 -4.00 37.90 -3.35
C ASP A 114 -4.50 36.52 -3.83
N LEU A 115 -5.68 36.50 -4.41
CA LEU A 115 -6.34 35.28 -4.94
C LEU A 115 -6.19 35.16 -6.45
N THR A 116 -5.27 35.89 -7.05
CA THR A 116 -4.90 35.80 -8.48
C THR A 116 -3.82 34.74 -8.67
N CYS A 117 -4.03 33.82 -9.60
CA CYS A 117 -3.01 32.85 -9.99
C CYS A 117 -2.05 33.41 -11.05
N GLU A 118 -0.97 32.69 -11.37
CA GLU A 118 0.15 33.17 -12.22
C GLU A 118 -0.27 33.66 -13.60
N ASP A 119 -1.34 33.09 -14.19
CA ASP A 119 -1.85 33.51 -15.50
C ASP A 119 -2.81 34.69 -15.42
N GLY A 120 -2.99 35.31 -14.25
CA GLY A 120 -3.86 36.45 -14.02
C GLY A 120 -5.32 36.08 -13.74
N THR A 121 -5.68 34.80 -13.64
CA THR A 121 -7.05 34.38 -13.32
C THR A 121 -7.37 34.62 -11.85
N ASP A 122 -8.50 35.28 -11.57
CA ASP A 122 -9.06 35.41 -10.23
C ASP A 122 -9.69 34.08 -9.79
N CYS A 123 -9.09 33.45 -8.78
CA CYS A 123 -9.52 32.15 -8.28
C CYS A 123 -10.93 32.13 -7.67
N ARG A 124 -11.52 33.30 -7.37
CA ARG A 124 -12.89 33.43 -6.85
C ARG A 124 -13.96 33.31 -7.94
N ASN A 125 -13.56 33.46 -9.22
CA ASN A 125 -14.50 33.51 -10.34
C ASN A 125 -14.52 32.20 -11.15
N TYR A 126 -15.36 32.10 -12.14
CA TYR A 126 -15.46 30.98 -13.08
C TYR A 126 -14.18 30.82 -13.94
N GLY A 127 -14.08 29.70 -14.63
CA GLY A 127 -13.01 29.42 -15.60
C GLY A 127 -11.97 28.43 -15.11
N GLN A 128 -10.90 28.25 -15.89
CA GLN A 128 -9.82 27.28 -15.63
C GLN A 128 -10.33 25.85 -15.47
N LEU A 129 -10.99 25.34 -16.52
CA LEU A 129 -11.63 24.02 -16.51
C LEU A 129 -10.64 22.89 -16.13
N SER A 130 -9.38 23.00 -16.56
CA SER A 130 -8.32 22.04 -16.23
C SER A 130 -7.65 22.28 -14.87
N GLY A 131 -8.08 23.33 -14.14
CA GLY A 131 -7.41 23.80 -12.93
C GLY A 131 -6.36 24.89 -13.19
N ILE A 132 -5.94 25.59 -12.11
CA ILE A 132 -4.95 26.65 -12.20
C ILE A 132 -3.58 26.11 -12.60
N VAL A 133 -2.75 26.94 -13.23
CA VAL A 133 -1.46 26.52 -13.81
C VAL A 133 -0.56 25.93 -12.74
N GLU A 134 -0.45 26.59 -11.59
CA GLU A 134 0.42 26.21 -10.48
C GLU A 134 -0.01 24.89 -9.84
N ALA A 135 -1.33 24.63 -9.71
CA ALA A 135 -1.81 23.35 -9.18
C ALA A 135 -1.56 22.19 -10.16
N ARG A 136 -1.67 22.47 -11.48
CA ARG A 136 -1.29 21.48 -12.50
C ARG A 136 0.20 21.21 -12.49
N GLN A 137 1.05 22.24 -12.24
CA GLN A 137 2.49 22.06 -12.07
C GLN A 137 2.78 21.19 -10.84
N LEU A 138 2.25 21.58 -9.67
CA LEU A 138 2.47 20.87 -8.40
C LEU A 138 2.07 19.38 -8.48
N LEU A 139 0.87 19.08 -9.00
CA LEU A 139 0.42 17.71 -9.14
C LEU A 139 1.07 17.00 -10.33
N GLY A 140 1.47 17.73 -11.35
CA GLY A 140 2.28 17.21 -12.45
C GLY A 140 3.63 16.70 -11.96
N ASP A 141 4.34 17.48 -11.16
CA ASP A 141 5.60 17.08 -10.53
C ASP A 141 5.41 15.88 -9.60
N MET A 142 4.37 15.88 -8.76
CA MET A 142 4.03 14.76 -7.89
C MET A 142 3.73 13.46 -8.67
N MET A 143 3.12 13.59 -9.84
CA MET A 143 2.73 12.47 -10.69
C MET A 143 3.79 12.16 -11.77
N GLU A 144 4.90 12.91 -11.82
CA GLU A 144 5.95 12.79 -12.84
C GLU A 144 5.42 12.97 -14.28
N ASN A 145 4.46 13.90 -14.46
CA ASN A 145 3.80 14.14 -15.73
C ASN A 145 3.84 15.62 -16.12
N ASN A 146 3.76 15.89 -17.43
CA ASN A 146 3.69 17.26 -17.91
C ASN A 146 2.41 17.95 -17.40
N PRO A 147 2.49 19.18 -16.86
CA PRO A 147 1.32 19.93 -16.38
C PRO A 147 0.21 20.13 -17.44
N LYS A 148 0.56 20.08 -18.72
CA LYS A 148 -0.42 20.17 -19.83
C LYS A 148 -1.29 18.92 -19.95
N ASP A 149 -0.80 17.79 -19.44
CA ASP A 149 -1.48 16.50 -19.48
C ASP A 149 -2.25 16.22 -18.18
N ILE A 150 -2.46 17.26 -17.34
CA ILE A 150 -3.12 17.19 -16.02
C ILE A 150 -4.43 17.97 -16.03
N ILE A 151 -5.49 17.33 -15.49
CA ILE A 151 -6.73 18.03 -15.08
C ILE A 151 -6.86 17.91 -13.58
N ILE A 152 -7.04 19.06 -12.90
CA ILE A 152 -7.35 19.12 -11.47
C ILE A 152 -8.87 18.99 -11.29
N TYR A 153 -9.26 18.17 -10.33
CA TYR A 153 -10.64 17.92 -9.93
C TYR A 153 -10.91 18.37 -8.48
N GLY A 154 -12.04 17.92 -7.92
CA GLY A 154 -12.38 18.09 -6.53
C GLY A 154 -11.47 17.26 -5.58
N ASN A 155 -11.96 16.92 -4.42
CA ASN A 155 -11.15 16.44 -3.30
C ASN A 155 -10.66 14.96 -3.38
N SER A 156 -11.13 14.16 -4.32
CA SER A 156 -10.91 12.70 -4.28
C SER A 156 -10.70 12.08 -5.65
N SER A 157 -9.63 11.33 -5.83
CA SER A 157 -9.40 10.50 -7.02
C SER A 157 -10.50 9.44 -7.22
N LEU A 158 -11.11 8.96 -6.13
CA LEU A 158 -12.25 8.03 -6.22
C LEU A 158 -13.45 8.64 -6.96
N ASN A 159 -13.74 9.93 -6.73
CA ASN A 159 -14.76 10.67 -7.49
C ASN A 159 -14.41 10.74 -8.97
N VAL A 160 -13.16 11.02 -9.30
CA VAL A 160 -12.71 11.11 -10.70
C VAL A 160 -12.84 9.76 -11.39
N MET A 161 -12.45 8.67 -10.73
CA MET A 161 -12.59 7.31 -11.24
C MET A 161 -14.05 6.92 -11.44
N PHE A 162 -14.92 7.21 -10.47
CA PHE A 162 -16.37 6.99 -10.60
C PHE A 162 -16.95 7.77 -11.78
N ASP A 163 -16.61 9.04 -11.90
CA ASP A 163 -17.08 9.92 -12.97
C ASP A 163 -16.59 9.43 -14.34
N THR A 164 -15.34 8.96 -14.43
CA THR A 164 -14.76 8.37 -15.64
C THR A 164 -15.55 7.13 -16.09
N ILE A 165 -15.87 6.21 -15.17
CA ILE A 165 -16.72 5.05 -15.46
C ILE A 165 -18.13 5.50 -15.87
N SER A 166 -18.73 6.47 -15.16
CA SER A 166 -20.05 7.00 -15.47
C SER A 166 -20.13 7.58 -16.89
N ARG A 167 -19.10 8.30 -17.32
CA ARG A 167 -19.00 8.84 -18.69
C ARG A 167 -18.87 7.73 -19.72
N ALA A 168 -17.98 6.79 -19.50
CA ALA A 168 -17.84 5.62 -20.38
C ALA A 168 -19.14 4.83 -20.48
N TRP A 169 -19.86 4.67 -19.37
CA TRP A 169 -21.15 3.99 -19.29
C TRP A 169 -22.22 4.69 -20.14
N THR A 170 -22.30 6.01 -20.04
CA THR A 170 -23.38 6.80 -20.67
C THR A 170 -23.06 7.31 -22.07
N HIS A 171 -21.77 7.59 -22.37
CA HIS A 171 -21.35 8.26 -23.60
C HIS A 171 -20.28 7.49 -24.40
N GLY A 172 -19.67 6.43 -23.83
CA GLY A 172 -18.52 5.76 -24.43
C GLY A 172 -17.21 6.53 -24.16
N ILE A 173 -16.12 6.07 -24.75
CA ILE A 173 -14.77 6.67 -24.66
C ILE A 173 -14.34 7.04 -26.08
N MET A 174 -13.99 8.31 -26.30
CA MET A 174 -13.49 8.80 -27.61
C MET A 174 -14.40 8.39 -28.79
N GLY A 175 -15.71 8.50 -28.61
CA GLY A 175 -16.71 8.18 -29.63
C GLY A 175 -17.07 6.69 -29.79
N SER A 176 -16.58 5.82 -28.89
CA SER A 176 -17.01 4.42 -28.85
C SER A 176 -18.48 4.29 -28.42
N THR A 177 -19.05 3.11 -28.61
CA THR A 177 -20.41 2.81 -28.15
C THR A 177 -20.48 2.98 -26.62
N PRO A 178 -21.47 3.72 -26.08
CA PRO A 178 -21.72 3.79 -24.65
C PRO A 178 -21.83 2.39 -24.03
N TRP A 179 -21.11 2.16 -22.94
CA TRP A 179 -21.02 0.82 -22.34
C TRP A 179 -22.39 0.28 -21.88
N CYS A 180 -23.33 1.15 -21.49
CA CYS A 180 -24.69 0.75 -21.16
C CYS A 180 -25.48 0.15 -22.33
N ARG A 181 -25.02 0.30 -23.58
CA ARG A 181 -25.62 -0.26 -24.80
C ARG A 181 -24.94 -1.53 -25.27
N LEU A 182 -23.86 -1.95 -24.64
CA LEU A 182 -23.17 -3.19 -24.95
C LEU A 182 -23.86 -4.36 -24.24
N PRO A 183 -23.83 -5.57 -24.82
CA PRO A 183 -24.48 -6.74 -24.23
C PRO A 183 -23.80 -7.16 -22.91
N GLU A 184 -22.50 -6.96 -22.78
CA GLU A 184 -21.72 -7.23 -21.58
C GLU A 184 -20.53 -6.28 -21.51
N VAL A 185 -20.16 -5.86 -20.29
CA VAL A 185 -18.95 -5.10 -19.98
C VAL A 185 -18.23 -5.79 -18.85
N LYS A 186 -16.92 -5.99 -18.99
CA LYS A 186 -16.07 -6.66 -18.02
C LYS A 186 -14.90 -5.78 -17.61
N PHE A 187 -14.45 -5.96 -16.37
CA PHE A 187 -13.22 -5.36 -15.84
C PHE A 187 -12.33 -6.42 -15.22
N LEU A 188 -11.04 -6.32 -15.48
CA LEU A 188 -10.04 -7.08 -14.76
C LEU A 188 -9.79 -6.45 -13.39
N CYS A 189 -9.81 -7.28 -12.38
CA CYS A 189 -9.69 -6.89 -10.98
C CYS A 189 -8.51 -7.64 -10.35
N PRO A 190 -7.32 -7.06 -10.28
CA PRO A 190 -6.21 -7.64 -9.53
C PRO A 190 -6.62 -7.89 -8.08
N VAL A 191 -6.37 -9.11 -7.58
CA VAL A 191 -6.79 -9.58 -6.27
C VAL A 191 -5.63 -10.19 -5.47
N PRO A 192 -5.57 -9.90 -4.16
CA PRO A 192 -6.44 -8.99 -3.42
C PRO A 192 -6.27 -7.54 -3.88
N GLY A 193 -7.34 -6.74 -3.83
CA GLY A 193 -7.36 -5.39 -4.37
C GLY A 193 -8.20 -4.40 -3.55
N TYR A 194 -8.40 -3.20 -4.08
CA TYR A 194 -9.09 -2.12 -3.37
C TYR A 194 -10.61 -2.24 -3.49
N ASP A 195 -11.27 -2.44 -2.36
CA ASP A 195 -12.71 -2.65 -2.23
C ASP A 195 -13.58 -1.55 -2.89
N ARG A 196 -13.10 -0.29 -2.93
CA ARG A 196 -13.85 0.81 -3.56
C ARG A 196 -13.84 0.74 -5.09
N HIS A 197 -12.78 0.26 -5.70
CA HIS A 197 -12.75 -0.01 -7.14
C HIS A 197 -13.81 -1.07 -7.50
N PHE A 198 -13.87 -2.15 -6.73
CA PHE A 198 -14.85 -3.21 -6.93
C PHE A 198 -16.28 -2.70 -6.72
N ALA A 199 -16.50 -1.87 -5.71
CA ALA A 199 -17.81 -1.27 -5.46
C ALA A 199 -18.28 -0.35 -6.60
N ILE A 200 -17.40 0.43 -7.25
CA ILE A 200 -17.74 1.20 -8.46
C ILE A 200 -18.14 0.26 -9.59
N THR A 201 -17.33 -0.77 -9.82
CA THR A 201 -17.55 -1.74 -10.90
C THR A 201 -18.90 -2.46 -10.74
N GLU A 202 -19.18 -2.93 -9.53
CA GLU A 202 -20.44 -3.59 -9.18
C GLU A 202 -21.65 -2.66 -9.32
N TYR A 203 -21.50 -1.38 -8.89
CA TYR A 203 -22.56 -0.37 -8.99
C TYR A 203 -23.07 -0.15 -10.42
N PHE A 204 -22.16 -0.18 -11.40
CA PHE A 204 -22.51 -0.07 -12.81
C PHE A 204 -22.90 -1.41 -13.46
N GLY A 205 -22.96 -2.51 -12.71
CA GLY A 205 -23.28 -3.84 -13.25
C GLY A 205 -22.18 -4.41 -14.16
N ILE A 206 -20.96 -3.89 -14.07
CA ILE A 206 -19.81 -4.36 -14.83
C ILE A 206 -19.30 -5.67 -14.19
N LYS A 207 -19.14 -6.72 -14.99
CA LYS A 207 -18.66 -8.01 -14.52
C LYS A 207 -17.18 -7.96 -14.15
N MET A 208 -16.87 -8.40 -12.96
CA MET A 208 -15.50 -8.42 -12.45
C MET A 208 -14.83 -9.77 -12.69
N ILE A 209 -13.64 -9.73 -13.28
CA ILE A 209 -12.78 -10.91 -13.50
C ILE A 209 -11.58 -10.77 -12.57
N PRO A 210 -11.45 -11.62 -11.54
CA PRO A 210 -10.28 -11.60 -10.67
C PRO A 210 -9.04 -12.04 -11.42
N VAL A 211 -7.92 -11.32 -11.20
CA VAL A 211 -6.59 -11.65 -11.69
C VAL A 211 -5.66 -11.75 -10.48
N PRO A 212 -5.00 -12.89 -10.26
CA PRO A 212 -4.08 -13.04 -9.13
C PRO A 212 -2.96 -12.00 -9.15
N MET A 213 -2.62 -11.47 -7.97
CA MET A 213 -1.42 -10.65 -7.78
C MET A 213 -0.19 -11.54 -7.55
N THR A 214 0.95 -11.09 -8.06
CA THR A 214 2.29 -11.64 -7.80
C THR A 214 3.09 -10.62 -6.97
N PRO A 215 4.29 -10.97 -6.47
CA PRO A 215 5.13 -9.99 -5.76
C PRO A 215 5.53 -8.75 -6.59
N THR A 216 5.35 -8.77 -7.91
CA THR A 216 5.76 -7.71 -8.83
C THR A 216 4.61 -7.04 -9.58
N GLY A 217 3.37 -7.29 -9.18
CA GLY A 217 2.16 -6.80 -9.82
C GLY A 217 1.18 -7.93 -10.18
N PRO A 218 0.12 -7.68 -10.96
CA PRO A 218 -0.81 -8.73 -11.37
C PRO A 218 -0.14 -9.76 -12.30
N ASP A 219 -0.73 -10.95 -12.38
CA ASP A 219 -0.33 -11.97 -13.35
C ASP A 219 -0.55 -11.43 -14.77
N MET A 220 0.55 -10.96 -15.36
CA MET A 220 0.51 -10.31 -16.68
C MET A 220 0.26 -11.29 -17.82
N ASP A 221 0.51 -12.59 -17.66
CA ASP A 221 0.19 -13.58 -18.69
C ASP A 221 -1.33 -13.71 -18.84
N LEU A 222 -2.05 -13.71 -17.70
CA LEU A 222 -3.50 -13.68 -17.69
C LEU A 222 -4.06 -12.34 -18.19
N VAL A 223 -3.48 -11.21 -17.78
CA VAL A 223 -3.91 -9.89 -18.23
C VAL A 223 -3.80 -9.78 -19.74
N GLU A 224 -2.64 -10.09 -20.33
CA GLU A 224 -2.39 -10.02 -21.77
C GLU A 224 -3.34 -10.93 -22.55
N LYS A 225 -3.52 -12.17 -22.08
CA LYS A 225 -4.45 -13.12 -22.69
C LYS A 225 -5.89 -12.58 -22.72
N TYR A 226 -6.43 -12.23 -21.54
CA TYR A 226 -7.81 -11.78 -21.45
C TYR A 226 -8.08 -10.53 -22.28
N VAL A 227 -7.20 -9.53 -22.18
CA VAL A 227 -7.35 -8.24 -22.88
C VAL A 227 -7.26 -8.39 -24.39
N SER A 228 -6.45 -9.34 -24.90
CA SER A 228 -6.30 -9.57 -26.35
C SER A 228 -7.38 -10.46 -26.96
N GLU A 229 -8.03 -11.31 -26.16
CA GLU A 229 -9.01 -12.29 -26.65
C GLU A 229 -10.49 -11.87 -26.49
N ASP A 230 -10.78 -10.90 -25.59
CA ASP A 230 -12.15 -10.53 -25.22
C ASP A 230 -12.38 -9.01 -25.31
N ASP A 231 -13.12 -8.58 -26.33
CA ASP A 231 -13.44 -7.16 -26.57
C ASP A 231 -14.51 -6.60 -25.62
N SER A 232 -15.16 -7.44 -24.81
CA SER A 232 -16.03 -7.00 -23.73
C SER A 232 -15.28 -6.52 -22.48
N ILE A 233 -13.97 -6.78 -22.39
CA ILE A 233 -13.11 -6.27 -21.34
C ILE A 233 -12.72 -4.82 -21.64
N LYS A 234 -13.25 -3.89 -20.84
CA LYS A 234 -13.12 -2.45 -21.05
C LYS A 234 -12.10 -1.78 -20.13
N GLY A 235 -11.63 -2.47 -19.10
CA GLY A 235 -10.65 -1.88 -18.21
C GLY A 235 -10.05 -2.84 -17.21
N ILE A 236 -9.03 -2.33 -16.53
CA ILE A 236 -8.35 -2.97 -15.40
C ILE A 236 -8.08 -1.92 -14.31
N TRP A 237 -8.30 -2.30 -13.06
CA TRP A 237 -7.91 -1.51 -11.90
C TRP A 237 -6.46 -1.80 -11.50
N CYS A 238 -5.67 -0.75 -11.28
CA CYS A 238 -4.29 -0.88 -10.81
C CYS A 238 -4.03 0.09 -9.66
N VAL A 239 -3.41 -0.40 -8.57
CA VAL A 239 -2.79 0.42 -7.53
C VAL A 239 -1.30 0.07 -7.55
N PRO A 240 -0.49 0.75 -8.38
CA PRO A 240 0.80 0.22 -8.82
C PRO A 240 1.94 0.42 -7.84
N LYS A 241 1.82 1.32 -6.88
CA LYS A 241 2.85 1.59 -5.87
C LYS A 241 2.25 1.48 -4.49
N TYR A 242 2.92 0.73 -3.61
CA TYR A 242 2.43 0.44 -2.26
C TYR A 242 0.97 0.01 -2.26
N SER A 243 0.65 -0.99 -3.06
CA SER A 243 -0.71 -1.40 -3.42
C SER A 243 -1.62 -1.63 -2.22
N ASN A 244 -2.90 -1.38 -2.40
CA ASN A 244 -3.94 -1.69 -1.42
C ASN A 244 -4.58 -3.04 -1.78
N PRO A 245 -4.44 -4.11 -0.95
CA PRO A 245 -3.95 -4.10 0.44
C PRO A 245 -2.50 -4.54 0.63
N GLN A 246 -1.76 -4.98 -0.39
CA GLN A 246 -0.52 -5.75 -0.25
C GLN A 246 0.71 -4.90 0.09
N GLY A 247 0.68 -3.59 -0.17
CA GLY A 247 1.84 -2.72 0.03
C GLY A 247 2.98 -2.94 -0.97
N ILE A 248 2.81 -3.78 -2.00
CA ILE A 248 3.81 -4.03 -3.03
C ILE A 248 3.80 -2.94 -4.11
N SER A 249 4.90 -2.81 -4.83
CA SER A 249 5.02 -1.95 -6.01
C SER A 249 5.28 -2.79 -7.26
N TYR A 250 4.70 -2.35 -8.39
CA TYR A 250 4.88 -3.05 -9.67
C TYR A 250 6.31 -2.92 -10.17
N SER A 251 6.84 -3.99 -10.73
CA SER A 251 8.16 -3.97 -11.34
C SER A 251 8.17 -3.22 -12.67
N ASP A 252 9.34 -2.75 -13.09
CA ASP A 252 9.58 -2.17 -14.41
C ASP A 252 9.07 -3.08 -15.54
N THR A 253 9.29 -4.39 -15.41
CA THR A 253 8.82 -5.38 -16.38
C THR A 253 7.31 -5.39 -16.47
N THR A 254 6.61 -5.38 -15.32
CA THR A 254 5.15 -5.32 -15.26
C THR A 254 4.63 -4.04 -15.93
N VAL A 255 5.21 -2.87 -15.60
CA VAL A 255 4.79 -1.60 -16.20
C VAL A 255 5.00 -1.60 -17.71
N ARG A 256 6.14 -2.10 -18.21
CA ARG A 256 6.39 -2.20 -19.65
C ARG A 256 5.47 -3.19 -20.35
N ARG A 257 5.05 -4.28 -19.68
CA ARG A 257 4.05 -5.21 -20.21
C ARG A 257 2.69 -4.51 -20.33
N PHE A 258 2.24 -3.78 -19.32
CA PHE A 258 1.05 -2.92 -19.41
C PHE A 258 1.11 -1.96 -20.60
N ALA A 259 2.21 -1.27 -20.78
CA ALA A 259 2.38 -0.31 -21.87
C ALA A 259 2.28 -0.95 -23.28
N ARG A 260 2.58 -2.24 -23.39
CA ARG A 260 2.58 -2.99 -24.66
C ARG A 260 1.31 -3.82 -24.88
N LEU A 261 0.30 -3.72 -24.03
CA LEU A 261 -0.97 -4.42 -24.21
C LEU A 261 -1.55 -4.15 -25.60
N LYS A 262 -2.21 -5.15 -26.15
CA LYS A 262 -2.91 -5.09 -27.43
C LYS A 262 -4.38 -5.47 -27.21
N PRO A 263 -5.18 -4.53 -26.68
CA PRO A 263 -6.57 -4.82 -26.39
C PRO A 263 -7.38 -5.15 -27.66
N ALA A 264 -8.25 -6.16 -27.55
CA ALA A 264 -9.27 -6.41 -28.55
C ALA A 264 -10.31 -5.26 -28.61
N ALA A 265 -10.58 -4.64 -27.46
CA ALA A 265 -11.43 -3.44 -27.37
C ALA A 265 -10.60 -2.17 -27.59
N ASN A 266 -10.99 -1.33 -28.54
CA ASN A 266 -10.35 -0.03 -28.82
C ASN A 266 -10.61 1.02 -27.72
N ASP A 267 -11.64 0.82 -26.91
CA ASP A 267 -12.02 1.65 -25.77
C ASP A 267 -11.57 1.06 -24.41
N PHE A 268 -10.68 0.08 -24.42
CA PHE A 268 -10.04 -0.43 -23.19
C PHE A 268 -9.15 0.63 -22.55
N ARG A 269 -9.21 0.75 -21.21
CA ARG A 269 -8.34 1.66 -20.44
C ARG A 269 -7.79 1.00 -19.17
N ILE A 270 -6.57 1.38 -18.84
CA ILE A 270 -5.92 1.05 -17.58
C ILE A 270 -6.23 2.19 -16.58
N PHE A 271 -6.93 1.87 -15.51
CA PHE A 271 -7.21 2.79 -14.40
C PHE A 271 -6.07 2.70 -13.39
N TRP A 272 -5.12 3.63 -13.49
CA TRP A 272 -3.87 3.64 -12.75
C TRP A 272 -3.98 4.55 -11.53
N ASP A 273 -4.48 4.01 -10.40
CA ASP A 273 -4.66 4.75 -9.15
C ASP A 273 -3.32 4.88 -8.41
N ASN A 274 -2.64 6.02 -8.65
CA ASN A 274 -1.36 6.36 -8.03
C ASN A 274 -1.57 7.04 -6.65
N ALA A 275 -2.41 6.45 -5.80
CA ALA A 275 -2.79 7.02 -4.51
C ALA A 275 -1.61 7.14 -3.53
N TYR A 276 -0.56 6.34 -3.69
CA TYR A 276 0.57 6.24 -2.77
C TYR A 276 1.91 6.61 -3.39
N GLY A 277 1.93 7.34 -4.50
CA GLY A 277 3.14 7.65 -5.28
C GLY A 277 4.31 8.20 -4.47
N ILE A 278 4.03 9.00 -3.43
CA ILE A 278 5.01 9.65 -2.55
C ILE A 278 4.86 9.26 -1.06
N HIS A 279 4.21 8.14 -0.77
CA HIS A 279 3.94 7.67 0.61
C HIS A 279 5.01 6.68 1.09
N HIS A 280 6.26 7.09 1.04
CA HIS A 280 7.40 6.31 1.54
C HIS A 280 7.42 6.28 3.07
N LEU A 281 7.86 5.16 3.66
CA LEU A 281 8.13 5.06 5.10
C LEU A 281 9.59 5.42 5.44
N TYR A 282 10.50 5.23 4.50
CA TYR A 282 11.95 5.40 4.68
C TYR A 282 12.51 6.36 3.63
N ASP A 283 13.56 7.11 3.98
CA ASP A 283 14.24 8.04 3.07
C ASP A 283 15.30 7.35 2.22
N ASP A 284 15.97 6.35 2.76
CA ASP A 284 17.16 5.70 2.21
C ASP A 284 16.85 4.47 1.34
N HIS A 285 15.67 3.87 1.49
CA HIS A 285 15.21 2.81 0.61
C HIS A 285 13.71 2.90 0.35
N GLN A 286 13.40 3.14 -0.91
CA GLN A 286 12.05 3.38 -1.40
C GLN A 286 11.80 2.51 -2.63
N ASP A 287 10.56 2.10 -2.82
CA ASP A 287 10.17 1.51 -4.10
C ASP A 287 10.20 2.60 -5.19
N TYR A 288 10.71 2.22 -6.34
CA TYR A 288 10.66 3.01 -7.55
C TYR A 288 9.61 2.45 -8.51
N LEU A 289 8.91 3.33 -9.22
CA LEU A 289 7.92 2.95 -10.23
C LEU A 289 8.17 3.79 -11.49
N ILE A 290 8.52 3.14 -12.60
CA ILE A 290 8.68 3.85 -13.86
C ILE A 290 7.37 4.46 -14.34
N GLU A 291 7.47 5.58 -15.07
CA GLU A 291 6.31 6.38 -15.47
C GLU A 291 5.55 5.72 -16.62
N ILE A 292 4.31 5.30 -16.36
CA ILE A 292 3.49 4.48 -17.27
C ILE A 292 3.08 5.22 -18.55
N LEU A 293 2.75 6.52 -18.49
CA LEU A 293 2.34 7.26 -19.70
C LEU A 293 3.50 7.41 -20.67
N ALA A 294 4.73 7.62 -20.17
CA ALA A 294 5.92 7.63 -21.00
C ALA A 294 6.21 6.26 -21.61
N GLU A 295 6.03 5.17 -20.85
CA GLU A 295 6.18 3.81 -21.39
C GLU A 295 5.12 3.51 -22.46
N CYS A 296 3.85 3.90 -22.25
CA CYS A 296 2.78 3.75 -23.24
C CYS A 296 3.10 4.54 -24.51
N LYS A 297 3.58 5.78 -24.38
CA LYS A 297 4.00 6.58 -25.54
C LYS A 297 5.14 5.92 -26.32
N ARG A 298 6.15 5.39 -25.61
CA ARG A 298 7.25 4.62 -26.24
C ARG A 298 6.78 3.36 -26.94
N ALA A 299 5.77 2.70 -26.41
CA ALA A 299 5.18 1.49 -26.97
C ALA A 299 4.20 1.75 -28.14
N GLY A 300 3.89 3.02 -28.44
CA GLY A 300 2.90 3.38 -29.48
C GLY A 300 1.45 3.29 -29.04
N ASN A 301 1.19 3.20 -27.73
CA ASN A 301 -0.14 3.07 -27.11
C ASN A 301 -0.46 4.25 -26.16
N PRO A 302 -0.35 5.52 -26.59
CA PRO A 302 -0.44 6.67 -25.68
C PRO A 302 -1.76 6.79 -24.94
N ASP A 303 -2.84 6.26 -25.50
CA ASP A 303 -4.21 6.47 -25.01
C ASP A 303 -4.69 5.38 -24.03
N LEU A 304 -3.84 4.40 -23.68
CA LEU A 304 -4.23 3.28 -22.84
C LEU A 304 -4.56 3.63 -21.38
N VAL A 305 -4.01 4.72 -20.85
CA VAL A 305 -3.95 4.94 -19.39
C VAL A 305 -4.67 6.21 -18.96
N TYR A 306 -5.45 6.05 -17.88
CA TYR A 306 -5.90 7.12 -17.01
C TYR A 306 -5.15 6.99 -15.68
N LYS A 307 -4.25 7.93 -15.37
CA LYS A 307 -3.47 7.95 -14.14
C LYS A 307 -4.09 8.92 -13.14
N PHE A 308 -4.55 8.41 -12.01
CA PHE A 308 -5.24 9.18 -10.98
C PHE A 308 -4.36 9.39 -9.76
N SER A 309 -4.50 10.54 -9.11
CA SER A 309 -3.91 10.81 -7.81
C SER A 309 -4.71 11.86 -7.05
N SER A 310 -4.42 12.04 -5.75
CA SER A 310 -5.02 13.10 -4.95
C SER A 310 -4.21 13.38 -3.69
N THR A 311 -4.45 14.54 -3.09
CA THR A 311 -3.89 14.91 -1.78
C THR A 311 -4.71 14.38 -0.59
N SER A 312 -5.66 13.46 -0.82
CA SER A 312 -6.57 12.94 0.23
C SER A 312 -5.86 12.30 1.43
N LYS A 313 -4.65 11.77 1.24
CA LYS A 313 -3.84 11.19 2.32
C LYS A 313 -2.58 12.00 2.62
N ILE A 314 -2.46 13.16 1.98
CA ILE A 314 -1.36 14.11 2.13
C ILE A 314 -1.78 15.29 3.00
N THR A 315 -3.00 15.82 2.74
CA THR A 315 -3.60 16.92 3.48
C THR A 315 -4.90 16.47 4.16
N PHE A 316 -6.02 17.15 3.87
CA PHE A 316 -7.33 16.79 4.42
C PHE A 316 -8.14 15.97 3.41
N PRO A 317 -8.57 14.73 3.76
CA PRO A 317 -9.39 13.90 2.86
C PRO A 317 -10.66 14.58 2.38
N GLY A 318 -11.28 15.39 3.23
CA GLY A 318 -12.50 16.12 2.92
C GLY A 318 -12.29 17.40 2.11
N SER A 319 -11.06 17.90 2.02
CA SER A 319 -10.72 19.21 1.43
C SER A 319 -9.40 19.15 0.64
N GLY A 320 -9.09 18.02 0.05
CA GLY A 320 -7.95 17.84 -0.83
C GLY A 320 -8.20 18.34 -2.25
N ILE A 321 -7.25 18.07 -3.14
CA ILE A 321 -7.38 18.19 -4.59
C ILE A 321 -7.02 16.86 -5.25
N ALA A 322 -7.72 16.50 -6.32
CA ALA A 322 -7.43 15.31 -7.11
C ALA A 322 -7.04 15.68 -8.53
N ALA A 323 -6.35 14.78 -9.20
CA ALA A 323 -5.97 14.95 -10.59
C ALA A 323 -6.10 13.66 -11.39
N VAL A 324 -6.29 13.83 -12.70
CA VAL A 324 -6.04 12.80 -13.69
C VAL A 324 -4.96 13.29 -14.66
N ALA A 325 -3.97 12.41 -14.93
CA ALA A 325 -3.00 12.57 -15.98
C ALA A 325 -3.29 11.56 -17.10
N THR A 326 -3.23 12.01 -18.36
CA THR A 326 -3.50 11.13 -19.49
C THR A 326 -2.94 11.73 -20.81
N SER A 327 -3.10 10.99 -21.92
CA SER A 327 -2.69 11.45 -23.24
C SER A 327 -3.49 12.69 -23.71
N PRO A 328 -2.98 13.45 -24.70
CA PRO A 328 -3.71 14.58 -25.29
C PRO A 328 -5.09 14.19 -25.85
N ASN A 329 -5.25 13.04 -26.49
CA ASN A 329 -6.51 12.58 -27.03
C ASN A 329 -7.54 12.29 -25.92
N ASN A 330 -7.14 11.55 -24.91
CA ASN A 330 -7.97 11.31 -23.72
C ASN A 330 -8.27 12.62 -22.98
N MET A 331 -7.31 13.56 -22.92
CA MET A 331 -7.49 14.87 -22.30
C MET A 331 -8.63 15.65 -22.98
N GLU A 332 -8.64 15.66 -24.32
CA GLU A 332 -9.72 16.32 -25.08
C GLU A 332 -11.08 15.68 -24.82
N ASP A 333 -11.14 14.35 -24.78
CA ASP A 333 -12.34 13.61 -24.44
C ASP A 333 -12.85 13.97 -23.02
N PHE A 334 -11.96 13.96 -22.01
CA PHE A 334 -12.28 14.41 -20.65
C PHE A 334 -12.83 15.84 -20.62
N LEU A 335 -12.16 16.77 -21.27
CA LEU A 335 -12.56 18.18 -21.29
C LEU A 335 -13.88 18.39 -22.04
N SER A 336 -14.17 17.59 -23.08
CA SER A 336 -15.43 17.65 -23.81
C SER A 336 -16.63 17.37 -22.90
N HIS A 337 -16.50 16.40 -21.99
CA HIS A 337 -17.52 16.06 -20.99
C HIS A 337 -17.54 17.06 -19.83
N LEU A 338 -16.36 17.42 -19.33
CA LEU A 338 -16.22 18.30 -18.17
C LEU A 338 -16.86 19.68 -18.40
N ARG A 339 -16.76 20.24 -19.63
CA ARG A 339 -17.43 21.49 -20.03
C ARG A 339 -18.95 21.48 -19.85
N ARG A 340 -19.57 20.30 -19.76
CA ARG A 340 -21.02 20.13 -19.53
C ARG A 340 -21.33 19.88 -18.07
N GLN A 341 -20.36 19.39 -17.31
CA GLN A 341 -20.51 19.04 -15.91
C GLN A 341 -20.23 20.23 -14.98
N THR A 342 -19.21 21.03 -15.31
CA THR A 342 -18.77 22.17 -14.49
C THR A 342 -18.14 23.27 -15.36
N ILE A 343 -18.03 24.48 -14.81
CA ILE A 343 -17.24 25.57 -15.42
C ILE A 343 -15.80 25.56 -14.87
N GLY A 344 -15.54 24.87 -13.80
CA GLY A 344 -14.25 24.69 -13.15
C GLY A 344 -14.42 24.22 -11.70
N HIS A 345 -13.39 23.54 -11.22
CA HIS A 345 -13.33 23.09 -9.82
C HIS A 345 -12.85 24.21 -8.91
N ASP A 346 -12.94 24.00 -7.60
CA ASP A 346 -12.57 24.96 -6.55
C ASP A 346 -11.11 25.43 -6.68
N LYS A 347 -10.93 26.62 -7.28
CA LYS A 347 -9.60 27.22 -7.50
C LYS A 347 -8.99 27.82 -6.24
N VAL A 348 -9.82 28.27 -5.30
CA VAL A 348 -9.33 28.78 -4.00
C VAL A 348 -8.66 27.63 -3.24
N ASN A 349 -9.27 26.45 -3.24
CA ASN A 349 -8.66 25.28 -2.63
C ASN A 349 -7.38 24.80 -3.37
N GLN A 350 -7.36 24.91 -4.70
CA GLN A 350 -6.15 24.62 -5.48
C GLN A 350 -5.01 25.60 -5.11
N LEU A 351 -5.29 26.88 -5.10
CA LEU A 351 -4.32 27.93 -4.72
C LEU A 351 -3.82 27.75 -3.29
N ARG A 352 -4.71 27.36 -2.37
CA ARG A 352 -4.35 27.06 -0.98
C ARG A 352 -3.31 25.94 -0.88
N HIS A 353 -3.47 24.86 -1.65
CA HIS A 353 -2.50 23.77 -1.69
C HIS A 353 -1.16 24.22 -2.28
N VAL A 354 -1.19 24.99 -3.37
CA VAL A 354 0.03 25.56 -3.95
C VAL A 354 0.77 26.46 -2.95
N ARG A 355 0.06 27.37 -2.27
CA ARG A 355 0.67 28.27 -1.28
C ARG A 355 1.22 27.52 -0.06
N PHE A 356 0.58 26.43 0.33
CA PHE A 356 1.01 25.63 1.47
C PHE A 356 2.29 24.83 1.19
N PHE A 357 2.39 24.22 0.02
CA PHE A 357 3.57 23.42 -0.34
C PHE A 357 4.68 24.23 -0.99
N GLY A 358 4.35 25.30 -1.69
CA GLY A 358 5.25 26.03 -2.56
C GLY A 358 5.55 25.26 -3.86
N ASP A 359 6.18 24.08 -3.71
CA ASP A 359 6.56 23.19 -4.82
C ASP A 359 6.55 21.72 -4.39
N ILE A 360 7.07 20.84 -5.26
CA ILE A 360 7.20 19.39 -4.97
C ILE A 360 8.16 19.12 -3.80
N HIS A 361 9.19 19.93 -3.58
CA HIS A 361 10.12 19.74 -2.46
C HIS A 361 9.42 19.99 -1.14
N GLY A 362 8.59 21.04 -1.04
CA GLY A 362 7.77 21.29 0.15
C GLY A 362 6.75 20.16 0.39
N MET A 363 6.19 19.57 -0.66
CA MET A 363 5.31 18.41 -0.54
C MET A 363 6.07 17.17 -0.05
N VAL A 364 7.27 16.89 -0.54
CA VAL A 364 8.12 15.79 -0.09
C VAL A 364 8.51 15.95 1.37
N GLU A 365 8.92 17.15 1.79
CA GLU A 365 9.23 17.44 3.21
C GLU A 365 8.00 17.24 4.11
N HIS A 366 6.82 17.59 3.62
CA HIS A 366 5.57 17.31 4.34
C HIS A 366 5.32 15.81 4.49
N MET A 367 5.58 15.03 3.43
CA MET A 367 5.43 13.57 3.47
C MET A 367 6.45 12.88 4.37
N ARG A 368 7.66 13.41 4.55
CA ARG A 368 8.61 12.92 5.56
C ARG A 368 8.04 12.99 6.97
N LYS A 369 7.36 14.10 7.31
CA LYS A 369 6.68 14.22 8.60
C LYS A 369 5.55 13.20 8.76
N HIS A 370 4.84 12.88 7.68
CA HIS A 370 3.87 11.77 7.68
C HIS A 370 4.56 10.43 7.94
N ALA A 371 5.69 10.17 7.27
CA ALA A 371 6.46 8.95 7.45
C ALA A 371 6.93 8.77 8.91
N ASP A 372 7.39 9.84 9.57
CA ASP A 372 7.80 9.80 10.98
C ASP A 372 6.67 9.40 11.94
N ILE A 373 5.41 9.70 11.58
CA ILE A 373 4.24 9.31 12.37
C ILE A 373 3.84 7.85 12.08
N ILE A 374 3.88 7.43 10.81
CA ILE A 374 3.32 6.12 10.44
C ILE A 374 4.32 4.98 10.45
N ARG A 375 5.62 5.24 10.19
CA ARG A 375 6.68 4.21 10.22
C ARG A 375 6.70 3.40 11.51
N PRO A 376 6.72 4.02 12.72
CA PRO A 376 6.71 3.26 13.96
C PRO A 376 5.48 2.36 14.13
N LYS A 377 4.36 2.71 13.49
CA LYS A 377 3.13 1.92 13.52
C LYS A 377 3.27 0.66 12.64
N PHE A 378 3.91 0.77 11.47
CA PHE A 378 4.21 -0.38 10.61
C PHE A 378 5.20 -1.32 11.28
N GLU A 379 6.28 -0.78 11.80
CA GLU A 379 7.31 -1.55 12.54
C GLU A 379 6.71 -2.29 13.74
N ALA A 380 5.82 -1.65 14.49
CA ALA A 380 5.15 -2.29 15.63
C ALA A 380 4.22 -3.45 15.21
N VAL A 381 3.53 -3.32 14.07
CA VAL A 381 2.71 -4.43 13.53
C VAL A 381 3.59 -5.60 13.13
N GLU A 382 4.68 -5.34 12.39
CA GLU A 382 5.61 -6.38 11.93
C GLU A 382 6.30 -7.08 13.11
N GLU A 383 6.76 -6.32 14.11
CA GLU A 383 7.37 -6.84 15.33
C GLU A 383 6.41 -7.79 16.08
N ILE A 384 5.14 -7.39 16.24
CA ILE A 384 4.16 -8.21 16.95
C ILE A 384 3.82 -9.46 16.15
N LEU A 385 3.62 -9.36 14.84
CA LEU A 385 3.35 -10.51 14.00
C LEU A 385 4.52 -11.51 14.00
N GLU A 386 5.75 -11.02 13.87
CA GLU A 386 6.96 -11.86 13.91
C GLU A 386 7.09 -12.55 15.27
N LYS A 387 6.96 -11.81 16.38
CA LYS A 387 7.06 -12.34 17.74
C LYS A 387 5.98 -13.37 18.06
N GLU A 388 4.74 -13.10 17.67
CA GLU A 388 3.58 -13.89 18.08
C GLU A 388 3.28 -15.05 17.13
N LEU A 389 3.64 -14.93 15.84
CA LEU A 389 3.23 -15.86 14.79
C LEU A 389 4.39 -16.41 13.95
N GLY A 390 5.56 -15.76 13.96
CA GLY A 390 6.66 -16.04 13.02
C GLY A 390 7.13 -17.50 13.02
N GLU A 391 7.25 -18.12 14.19
CA GLU A 391 7.69 -19.52 14.32
C GLU A 391 6.55 -20.55 14.20
N LEU A 392 5.27 -20.10 14.18
CA LEU A 392 4.13 -21.01 14.22
C LEU A 392 3.66 -21.50 12.84
N GLU A 393 4.09 -20.85 11.76
CA GLU A 393 3.70 -21.12 10.37
C GLU A 393 2.18 -21.14 10.12
N ILE A 394 1.43 -20.27 10.83
CA ILE A 394 -0.03 -20.17 10.74
C ILE A 394 -0.52 -18.93 10.00
N GLY A 395 0.36 -18.21 9.33
CA GLY A 395 0.07 -17.07 8.50
C GLY A 395 1.33 -16.45 7.92
N SER A 396 1.14 -15.56 6.96
CA SER A 396 2.20 -14.77 6.35
C SER A 396 1.74 -13.33 6.17
N TRP A 397 2.67 -12.39 6.05
CA TRP A 397 2.34 -10.97 5.90
C TRP A 397 3.35 -10.25 5.03
N THR A 398 2.91 -9.16 4.43
CA THR A 398 3.79 -8.28 3.65
C THR A 398 4.55 -7.33 4.56
N LYS A 399 5.76 -6.92 4.14
CA LYS A 399 6.60 -5.91 4.81
C LYS A 399 6.79 -4.72 3.86
N PRO A 400 5.83 -3.78 3.77
CA PRO A 400 5.85 -2.72 2.78
C PRO A 400 6.82 -1.59 3.16
N LEU A 401 7.44 -0.97 2.15
CA LEU A 401 8.30 0.21 2.30
C LEU A 401 7.51 1.53 2.22
N GLY A 402 6.19 1.46 2.14
CA GLY A 402 5.32 2.63 2.02
C GLY A 402 3.83 2.28 1.99
N GLY A 403 3.01 3.29 1.75
CA GLY A 403 1.56 3.14 1.69
C GLY A 403 0.87 3.13 3.05
N TYR A 404 -0.29 2.46 3.12
CA TYR A 404 -1.19 2.52 4.28
C TYR A 404 -1.61 1.16 4.82
N PHE A 405 -1.13 0.05 4.25
CA PHE A 405 -1.65 -1.27 4.54
C PHE A 405 -0.56 -2.33 4.63
N ILE A 406 -0.83 -3.32 5.48
CA ILE A 406 -0.11 -4.60 5.53
C ILE A 406 -1.14 -5.68 5.20
N LEU A 407 -0.81 -6.59 4.30
CA LEU A 407 -1.60 -7.76 4.02
C LEU A 407 -1.19 -8.89 4.95
N PHE A 408 -2.17 -9.56 5.53
CA PHE A 408 -2.00 -10.79 6.27
C PHE A 408 -2.81 -11.91 5.59
N ASP A 409 -2.15 -13.02 5.30
CA ASP A 409 -2.79 -14.24 4.83
C ASP A 409 -2.75 -15.31 5.93
N SER A 410 -3.92 -15.69 6.42
CA SER A 410 -4.11 -16.77 7.39
C SER A 410 -4.10 -18.15 6.71
N LEU A 411 -4.14 -19.21 7.48
CA LEU A 411 -4.49 -20.53 6.95
C LEU A 411 -5.85 -20.44 6.22
N PRO A 412 -6.02 -21.15 5.09
CA PRO A 412 -7.28 -21.14 4.33
C PRO A 412 -8.49 -21.48 5.19
N GLY A 413 -9.60 -20.75 5.04
CA GLY A 413 -10.83 -20.91 5.80
C GLY A 413 -10.83 -20.26 7.19
N CYS A 414 -9.80 -19.48 7.56
CA CYS A 414 -9.68 -18.87 8.88
C CYS A 414 -10.02 -17.38 8.93
N ALA A 415 -9.97 -16.64 7.84
CA ALA A 415 -10.06 -15.17 7.87
C ALA A 415 -11.37 -14.66 8.49
N LYS A 416 -12.51 -15.25 8.13
CA LYS A 416 -13.82 -14.86 8.68
C LYS A 416 -13.90 -15.12 10.19
N ASP A 417 -13.40 -16.27 10.68
CA ASP A 417 -13.39 -16.59 12.12
C ASP A 417 -12.48 -15.62 12.89
N ILE A 418 -11.29 -15.30 12.34
CA ILE A 418 -10.35 -14.33 12.91
C ILE A 418 -11.02 -12.96 13.05
N VAL A 419 -11.56 -12.42 11.96
CA VAL A 419 -12.21 -11.10 11.96
C VAL A 419 -13.42 -11.06 12.88
N ALA A 420 -14.24 -12.11 12.90
CA ALA A 420 -15.39 -12.20 13.78
C ALA A 420 -14.99 -12.25 15.27
N ARG A 421 -13.88 -12.94 15.61
CA ARG A 421 -13.33 -12.98 16.96
C ARG A 421 -12.79 -11.63 17.38
N ALA A 422 -11.97 -10.99 16.54
CA ALA A 422 -11.44 -9.66 16.80
C ALA A 422 -12.58 -8.67 17.10
N LYS A 423 -13.65 -8.69 16.30
CA LYS A 423 -14.85 -7.86 16.54
C LYS A 423 -15.49 -8.11 17.89
N LYS A 424 -15.55 -9.38 18.35
CA LYS A 424 -16.13 -9.72 19.66
C LYS A 424 -15.30 -9.26 20.86
N THR A 425 -14.03 -8.93 20.64
CA THR A 425 -13.16 -8.29 21.65
C THR A 425 -13.13 -6.77 21.54
N GLY A 426 -13.92 -6.18 20.63
CA GLY A 426 -13.92 -4.73 20.37
C GLY A 426 -12.85 -4.24 19.38
N VAL A 427 -12.09 -5.14 18.74
CA VAL A 427 -11.14 -4.78 17.67
C VAL A 427 -11.80 -4.94 16.31
N ILE A 428 -12.03 -3.82 15.63
CA ILE A 428 -12.67 -3.79 14.32
C ILE A 428 -11.60 -3.78 13.23
N ILE A 429 -11.65 -4.79 12.35
CA ILE A 429 -10.76 -4.95 11.20
C ILE A 429 -11.60 -4.90 9.92
N THR A 430 -10.98 -4.67 8.78
CA THR A 430 -11.65 -4.77 7.47
C THR A 430 -12.37 -6.13 7.36
N PRO A 431 -13.64 -6.19 6.93
CA PRO A 431 -14.35 -7.44 6.75
C PRO A 431 -13.58 -8.41 5.86
N ALA A 432 -13.51 -9.69 6.26
CA ALA A 432 -12.90 -10.73 5.42
C ALA A 432 -13.61 -10.82 4.07
N GLY A 433 -12.84 -10.96 3.00
CA GLY A 433 -13.36 -10.98 1.63
C GLY A 433 -13.50 -9.60 0.99
N ALA A 434 -13.44 -8.48 1.74
CA ALA A 434 -13.59 -7.13 1.16
C ALA A 434 -12.55 -6.79 0.08
N THR A 435 -11.39 -7.43 0.11
CA THR A 435 -10.30 -7.26 -0.87
C THR A 435 -10.49 -8.06 -2.16
N TRP A 436 -11.68 -8.65 -2.35
CA TRP A 436 -12.05 -9.47 -3.49
C TRP A 436 -13.36 -8.98 -4.13
N PRO A 437 -13.54 -9.14 -5.46
CA PRO A 437 -14.80 -8.87 -6.13
C PRO A 437 -15.98 -9.57 -5.44
N TYR A 438 -17.09 -8.84 -5.30
CA TYR A 438 -18.31 -9.33 -4.65
C TYR A 438 -18.14 -9.79 -3.19
N GLY A 439 -17.03 -9.40 -2.54
CA GLY A 439 -16.72 -9.80 -1.16
C GLY A 439 -16.38 -11.29 -0.99
N LYS A 440 -15.94 -11.96 -2.06
CA LYS A 440 -15.74 -13.41 -2.10
C LYS A 440 -14.27 -13.78 -2.27
N ASP A 441 -13.53 -13.89 -1.16
CA ASP A 441 -12.23 -14.55 -1.15
C ASP A 441 -12.44 -16.07 -1.22
N PRO A 442 -11.99 -16.75 -2.28
CA PRO A 442 -12.19 -18.19 -2.45
C PRO A 442 -11.44 -19.02 -1.39
N ASN A 443 -10.35 -18.49 -0.85
CA ASN A 443 -9.54 -19.18 0.15
C ASN A 443 -9.93 -18.81 1.58
N ASP A 444 -10.74 -17.74 1.79
CA ASP A 444 -11.06 -17.21 3.11
C ASP A 444 -9.81 -17.04 3.99
N SER A 445 -8.75 -16.44 3.43
CA SER A 445 -7.43 -16.29 4.07
C SER A 445 -6.99 -14.85 4.23
N ASN A 446 -7.48 -13.95 3.39
CA ASN A 446 -6.96 -12.62 3.21
C ASN A 446 -7.51 -11.60 4.19
N ILE A 447 -6.64 -10.90 4.93
CA ILE A 447 -7.02 -9.88 5.93
C ILE A 447 -6.16 -8.64 5.71
N ARG A 448 -6.82 -7.49 5.49
CA ARG A 448 -6.15 -6.20 5.37
C ARG A 448 -6.00 -5.54 6.74
N ILE A 449 -4.77 -5.25 7.13
CA ILE A 449 -4.41 -4.48 8.33
C ILE A 449 -4.15 -3.03 7.94
N ALA A 450 -4.80 -2.09 8.65
CA ALA A 450 -4.66 -0.65 8.41
C ALA A 450 -4.08 0.04 9.66
N PRO A 451 -2.74 0.14 9.80
CA PRO A 451 -2.09 0.61 11.03
C PRO A 451 -2.14 2.13 11.23
N THR A 452 -2.48 2.91 10.21
CA THR A 452 -2.24 4.36 10.18
C THR A 452 -3.11 5.17 11.14
N TYR A 453 -4.36 4.76 11.38
CA TYR A 453 -5.35 5.55 12.12
C TYR A 453 -5.21 5.48 13.65
N PRO A 454 -5.09 4.30 14.29
CA PRO A 454 -4.99 4.22 15.76
C PRO A 454 -3.68 4.83 16.27
N GLY A 455 -3.70 5.27 17.54
CA GLY A 455 -2.47 5.60 18.26
C GLY A 455 -1.57 4.37 18.43
N LEU A 456 -0.26 4.57 18.62
CA LEU A 456 0.70 3.46 18.64
C LEU A 456 0.40 2.41 19.73
N ASP A 457 0.06 2.85 20.95
CA ASP A 457 -0.24 1.94 22.06
C ASP A 457 -1.52 1.15 21.83
N ASP A 458 -2.53 1.79 21.25
CA ASP A 458 -3.80 1.15 20.91
C ASP A 458 -3.61 0.16 19.74
N LEU A 459 -2.76 0.51 18.78
CA LEU A 459 -2.39 -0.39 17.68
C LEU A 459 -1.69 -1.65 18.21
N LYS A 460 -0.71 -1.50 19.13
CA LYS A 460 -0.03 -2.64 19.75
C LYS A 460 -1.00 -3.58 20.47
N LYS A 461 -1.94 -3.02 21.24
CA LYS A 461 -3.01 -3.81 21.89
C LYS A 461 -3.87 -4.55 20.87
N ALA A 462 -4.32 -3.83 19.83
CA ALA A 462 -5.15 -4.43 18.78
C ALA A 462 -4.44 -5.56 18.04
N MET A 463 -3.14 -5.41 17.76
CA MET A 463 -2.34 -6.44 17.08
C MET A 463 -2.07 -7.66 17.96
N THR A 464 -1.87 -7.48 19.27
CA THR A 464 -1.78 -8.60 20.21
C THR A 464 -3.09 -9.41 20.25
N VAL A 465 -4.24 -8.72 20.25
CA VAL A 465 -5.56 -9.38 20.18
C VAL A 465 -5.76 -10.06 18.83
N PHE A 466 -5.32 -9.45 17.75
CA PHE A 466 -5.36 -10.03 16.41
C PHE A 466 -4.57 -11.34 16.34
N ALA A 467 -3.33 -11.34 16.82
CA ALA A 467 -2.49 -12.54 16.86
C ALA A 467 -3.11 -13.67 17.67
N LEU A 468 -3.73 -13.34 18.83
CA LEU A 468 -4.48 -14.30 19.64
C LEU A 468 -5.65 -14.92 18.85
N CYS A 469 -6.38 -14.10 18.07
CA CYS A 469 -7.47 -14.59 17.23
C CYS A 469 -6.96 -15.51 16.11
N VAL A 470 -5.81 -15.20 15.51
CA VAL A 470 -5.14 -16.04 14.51
C VAL A 470 -4.77 -17.40 15.10
N LYS A 471 -4.10 -17.42 16.26
CA LYS A 471 -3.73 -18.65 16.96
C LYS A 471 -4.94 -19.54 17.24
N ILE A 472 -6.03 -18.97 17.75
CA ILE A 472 -7.26 -19.71 18.07
C ILE A 472 -7.90 -20.31 16.81
N ALA A 473 -8.02 -19.53 15.73
CA ALA A 473 -8.63 -20.00 14.49
C ALA A 473 -7.80 -21.11 13.85
N SER A 474 -6.48 -20.95 13.81
CA SER A 474 -5.53 -21.90 13.25
C SER A 474 -5.50 -23.21 14.05
N ALA A 475 -5.43 -23.14 15.39
CA ALA A 475 -5.46 -24.33 16.23
C ALA A 475 -6.75 -25.14 16.03
N LYS A 476 -7.91 -24.48 15.99
CA LYS A 476 -9.20 -25.15 15.72
C LYS A 476 -9.25 -25.85 14.37
N LYS A 477 -8.75 -25.15 13.32
CA LYS A 477 -8.70 -25.71 11.98
C LYS A 477 -7.84 -26.97 11.94
N LEU A 478 -6.61 -26.89 12.45
CA LEU A 478 -5.64 -28.00 12.41
C LEU A 478 -6.10 -29.19 13.26
N ILE A 479 -6.78 -28.95 14.42
CA ILE A 479 -7.40 -30.04 15.18
C ILE A 479 -8.45 -30.76 14.33
N ALA A 480 -9.36 -30.02 13.70
CA ALA A 480 -10.41 -30.60 12.86
C ALA A 480 -9.85 -31.40 11.67
N GLU A 481 -8.81 -30.90 11.02
CA GLU A 481 -8.13 -31.57 9.90
C GLU A 481 -7.43 -32.86 10.35
N LYS A 482 -6.72 -32.83 11.50
CA LYS A 482 -6.04 -34.00 12.04
C LYS A 482 -7.02 -35.04 12.54
N GLU A 483 -8.18 -34.66 13.12
CA GLU A 483 -9.26 -35.59 13.55
C GLU A 483 -9.95 -36.23 12.34
N ALA A 484 -10.12 -35.50 11.24
CA ALA A 484 -10.71 -36.02 10.01
C ALA A 484 -9.78 -36.97 9.23
N ALA A 485 -8.48 -36.92 9.50
CA ALA A 485 -7.46 -37.77 8.87
C ALA A 485 -7.20 -39.08 9.64
N GLN A 486 -7.75 -39.23 10.85
CA GLN A 486 -7.73 -40.48 11.66
C GLN A 486 -8.92 -41.39 11.33
#